data_63ae2f3accf019e7283c2d5a84dcfc81
#
_entry.id   63ae2f3accf019e7283c2d5a84dcfc81
#
_cell.length_a   1.000
_cell.length_b   1.000
_cell.length_c   1.000
_cell.angle_alpha   90.00
_cell.angle_beta   90.00
_cell.angle_gamma   90.00
#
_symmetry.space_group_name_H-M   'P 1'
#
loop_
_entity.id
_entity.type
_entity.pdbx_description
1 polymer ?
#
loop_
_entity_poly.entity_id
_entity_poly.type
_entity_poly.pdbx_seq_one_letter_code
_entity_poly.pdbx_strand_id
1 'polypeptide(L)'
;MKTISLCAFYFVLVSIAVAQQSADPCRELKEKTDSMQATLNDWPELGRYARADAELISQQPAAGKVRGRVVFLGDSITDGWELSQYFPRQPYVNRGISGQTTPQMLVRFRPDVIDLQPQAAVILAGINDLAGNTGPMTLQMTEDNLASMAELARIHSIALVIASVLPVSDYGPEKQTVQHSPEKIRQLNTRIAQYCRKHGLIYLDYYSHLLDKHGMLRAEFSGDGLHPNAAGYKIMAPLAQTAIRAALDRVR
;
A
#
# COMPACT_ATOMS: atom_id res chain seq x y z
N MET A 1 -45.83 -25.01 -70.65
CA MET A 1 -44.60 -25.67 -70.22
C MET A 1 -43.74 -24.64 -69.55
N LYS A 2 -43.68 -24.63 -68.21
CA LYS A 2 -42.87 -23.69 -67.39
C LYS A 2 -41.89 -24.50 -66.65
N THR A 3 -40.60 -24.33 -67.03
CA THR A 3 -39.47 -24.94 -66.40
C THR A 3 -39.12 -24.18 -65.09
N ILE A 4 -39.10 -24.88 -63.95
CA ILE A 4 -38.74 -24.40 -62.66
C ILE A 4 -37.20 -24.67 -62.49
N SER A 5 -36.43 -23.63 -62.38
CA SER A 5 -34.98 -23.70 -62.11
C SER A 5 -34.79 -23.81 -60.61
N LEU A 6 -34.16 -24.88 -60.14
CA LEU A 6 -33.85 -25.18 -58.74
C LEU A 6 -32.45 -24.60 -58.43
N CYS A 7 -32.37 -23.46 -57.72
CA CYS A 7 -31.14 -22.94 -57.19
C CYS A 7 -30.79 -23.65 -55.89
N ALA A 8 -29.73 -24.47 -55.92
CA ALA A 8 -29.14 -25.08 -54.74
C ALA A 8 -28.24 -24.07 -54.00
N PHE A 9 -28.65 -23.65 -52.79
CA PHE A 9 -27.82 -22.88 -51.88
C PHE A 9 -26.84 -23.81 -51.12
N TYR A 10 -25.55 -23.72 -51.44
CA TYR A 10 -24.50 -24.36 -50.64
C TYR A 10 -24.21 -23.46 -49.41
N PHE A 11 -24.60 -23.93 -48.24
CA PHE A 11 -24.12 -23.35 -46.97
C PHE A 11 -22.76 -23.93 -46.68
N VAL A 12 -21.70 -23.11 -46.80
CA VAL A 12 -20.38 -23.42 -46.33
C VAL A 12 -20.34 -23.05 -44.80
N LEU A 13 -20.42 -24.07 -43.96
CA LEU A 13 -20.15 -23.95 -42.55
C LEU A 13 -18.63 -23.80 -42.33
N VAL A 14 -18.18 -22.58 -42.14
CA VAL A 14 -16.81 -22.29 -41.66
C VAL A 14 -16.82 -22.53 -40.15
N SER A 15 -16.33 -23.70 -39.72
CA SER A 15 -16.05 -24.00 -38.33
C SER A 15 -14.79 -23.24 -37.93
N ILE A 16 -14.96 -22.14 -37.21
CA ILE A 16 -13.81 -21.46 -36.53
C ILE A 16 -13.48 -22.30 -35.32
N ALA A 17 -12.49 -23.18 -35.47
CA ALA A 17 -11.83 -23.82 -34.32
C ALA A 17 -11.04 -22.76 -33.58
N VAL A 18 -11.59 -22.21 -32.49
CA VAL A 18 -10.81 -21.47 -31.50
C VAL A 18 -9.91 -22.48 -30.83
N ALA A 19 -8.66 -22.55 -31.29
CA ALA A 19 -7.63 -23.28 -30.59
C ALA A 19 -7.45 -22.62 -29.23
N GLN A 20 -8.01 -23.21 -28.18
CA GLN A 20 -7.64 -22.96 -26.81
C GLN A 20 -6.17 -23.36 -26.70
N GLN A 21 -5.28 -22.37 -26.74
CA GLN A 21 -3.86 -22.57 -26.42
C GLN A 21 -3.82 -23.04 -24.95
N SER A 22 -3.75 -24.35 -24.75
CA SER A 22 -3.41 -24.91 -23.44
C SER A 22 -2.04 -24.34 -23.07
N ALA A 23 -2.01 -23.55 -21.99
CA ALA A 23 -0.73 -23.05 -21.46
C ALA A 23 0.21 -24.23 -21.28
N ASP A 24 1.42 -24.11 -21.81
CA ASP A 24 2.46 -25.14 -21.66
C ASP A 24 2.80 -25.22 -20.15
N PRO A 25 2.52 -26.34 -19.45
CA PRO A 25 2.77 -26.47 -18.03
C PRO A 25 4.24 -26.24 -17.65
N CYS A 26 5.17 -26.56 -18.54
CA CYS A 26 6.60 -26.33 -18.31
C CYS A 26 6.94 -24.85 -18.35
N ARG A 27 6.32 -24.11 -19.26
CA ARG A 27 6.49 -22.65 -19.34
C ARG A 27 5.90 -21.95 -18.12
N GLU A 28 4.70 -22.32 -17.72
CA GLU A 28 4.04 -21.77 -16.53
C GLU A 28 4.85 -22.04 -15.25
N LEU A 29 5.35 -23.26 -15.09
CA LEU A 29 6.22 -23.63 -13.97
C LEU A 29 7.52 -22.83 -13.98
N LYS A 30 8.13 -22.64 -15.14
CA LYS A 30 9.34 -21.83 -15.29
C LYS A 30 9.09 -20.37 -14.90
N GLU A 31 8.05 -19.75 -15.45
CA GLU A 31 7.67 -18.36 -15.13
C GLU A 31 7.42 -18.17 -13.61
N LYS A 32 6.76 -19.14 -12.98
CA LYS A 32 6.54 -19.16 -11.53
C LYS A 32 7.85 -19.29 -10.75
N THR A 33 8.75 -20.16 -11.19
CA THR A 33 10.06 -20.36 -10.55
C THR A 33 10.93 -19.12 -10.69
N ASP A 34 10.98 -18.51 -11.88
CA ASP A 34 11.72 -17.28 -12.14
C ASP A 34 11.19 -16.11 -11.29
N SER A 35 9.85 -16.00 -11.16
CA SER A 35 9.20 -15.02 -10.28
C SER A 35 9.54 -15.23 -8.81
N MET A 36 9.49 -16.48 -8.33
CA MET A 36 9.88 -16.80 -6.96
C MET A 36 11.35 -16.50 -6.70
N GLN A 37 12.23 -16.81 -7.65
CA GLN A 37 13.66 -16.49 -7.53
C GLN A 37 13.92 -15.00 -7.52
N ALA A 38 13.21 -14.22 -8.33
CA ALA A 38 13.29 -12.76 -8.34
C ALA A 38 12.85 -12.18 -6.97
N THR A 39 11.76 -12.70 -6.40
CA THR A 39 11.30 -12.32 -5.06
C THR A 39 12.33 -12.65 -3.98
N LEU A 40 12.98 -13.82 -4.06
CA LEU A 40 14.03 -14.20 -3.11
C LEU A 40 15.29 -13.33 -3.23
N ASN A 41 15.64 -12.90 -4.44
CA ASN A 41 16.81 -12.07 -4.68
C ASN A 41 16.67 -10.64 -4.16
N ASP A 42 15.47 -10.10 -4.16
CA ASP A 42 15.14 -8.76 -3.61
C ASP A 42 13.80 -8.81 -2.87
N TRP A 43 13.75 -9.58 -1.79
CA TRP A 43 12.54 -9.78 -1.00
C TRP A 43 11.92 -8.48 -0.47
N PRO A 44 12.67 -7.45 -0.06
CA PRO A 44 12.10 -6.18 0.38
C PRO A 44 11.84 -5.19 -0.76
N GLU A 45 12.13 -5.56 -2.01
CA GLU A 45 12.04 -4.71 -3.19
C GLU A 45 12.85 -3.40 -3.07
N LEU A 46 14.11 -3.51 -2.61
CA LEU A 46 15.05 -2.39 -2.50
C LEU A 46 15.34 -1.71 -3.85
N GLY A 47 15.23 -2.47 -4.94
CA GLY A 47 15.39 -1.97 -6.31
C GLY A 47 14.25 -1.05 -6.76
N ARG A 48 13.05 -1.13 -6.14
CA ARG A 48 11.83 -0.44 -6.59
C ARG A 48 11.99 1.07 -6.73
N TYR A 49 12.60 1.70 -5.75
CA TYR A 49 12.80 3.15 -5.70
C TYR A 49 14.25 3.60 -5.84
N ALA A 50 15.22 2.68 -5.98
CA ALA A 50 16.65 2.97 -5.96
C ALA A 50 17.08 4.11 -6.91
N ARG A 51 16.55 4.13 -8.13
CA ARG A 51 16.83 5.20 -9.10
C ARG A 51 16.22 6.54 -8.68
N ALA A 52 14.94 6.53 -8.30
CA ALA A 52 14.22 7.73 -7.86
C ALA A 52 14.84 8.32 -6.58
N ASP A 53 15.29 7.46 -5.67
CA ASP A 53 15.97 7.87 -4.45
C ASP A 53 17.33 8.50 -4.77
N ALA A 54 18.11 7.90 -5.67
CA ALA A 54 19.39 8.49 -6.10
C ALA A 54 19.19 9.88 -6.72
N GLU A 55 18.15 10.08 -7.53
CA GLU A 55 17.79 11.39 -8.10
C GLU A 55 17.44 12.40 -7.00
N LEU A 56 16.61 12.02 -6.02
CA LEU A 56 16.26 12.87 -4.88
C LEU A 56 17.46 13.20 -3.98
N ILE A 57 18.33 12.23 -3.75
CA ILE A 57 19.55 12.39 -2.94
C ILE A 57 20.54 13.34 -3.62
N SER A 58 20.72 13.24 -4.94
CA SER A 58 21.61 14.13 -5.69
C SER A 58 21.23 15.62 -5.62
N GLN A 59 19.96 15.91 -5.30
CA GLN A 59 19.40 17.26 -5.18
C GLN A 59 19.33 17.76 -3.74
N GLN A 60 19.82 16.98 -2.76
CA GLN A 60 19.74 17.36 -1.35
C GLN A 60 20.78 18.44 -0.99
N PRO A 61 20.49 19.28 0.03
CA PRO A 61 21.49 20.16 0.58
C PRO A 61 22.63 19.35 1.20
N ALA A 62 23.82 19.92 1.24
CA ALA A 62 25.01 19.26 1.81
C ALA A 62 24.84 18.86 3.28
N ALA A 63 23.96 19.54 4.01
CA ALA A 63 23.65 19.23 5.41
C ALA A 63 22.20 19.58 5.75
N GLY A 64 21.64 18.85 6.70
CA GLY A 64 20.32 19.09 7.27
C GLY A 64 19.17 18.43 6.49
N LYS A 65 17.96 18.63 7.01
CA LYS A 65 16.72 18.08 6.41
C LYS A 65 16.32 18.84 5.16
N VAL A 66 15.73 18.13 4.21
CA VAL A 66 15.10 18.76 3.06
C VAL A 66 13.79 19.42 3.50
N ARG A 67 13.76 20.74 3.38
CA ARG A 67 12.62 21.55 3.88
C ARG A 67 11.29 21.11 3.25
N GLY A 68 10.32 20.82 4.10
CA GLY A 68 8.97 20.42 3.70
C GLY A 68 8.85 18.98 3.21
N ARG A 69 9.95 18.25 3.00
CA ARG A 69 9.88 16.86 2.53
C ARG A 69 9.23 15.97 3.59
N VAL A 70 8.20 15.24 3.14
CA VAL A 70 7.53 14.20 3.91
C VAL A 70 7.52 12.92 3.08
N VAL A 71 7.91 11.81 3.68
CA VAL A 71 7.85 10.49 3.02
C VAL A 71 6.62 9.75 3.51
N PHE A 72 5.82 9.22 2.58
CA PHE A 72 4.73 8.30 2.85
C PHE A 72 5.23 6.87 2.56
N LEU A 73 5.48 6.12 3.61
CA LEU A 73 5.89 4.72 3.56
C LEU A 73 4.67 3.83 3.78
N GLY A 74 4.50 2.80 2.95
CA GLY A 74 3.36 1.90 3.11
C GLY A 74 3.27 0.81 2.06
N ASP A 75 2.09 0.24 1.98
CA ASP A 75 1.70 -0.83 1.05
C ASP A 75 0.95 -0.30 -0.18
N SER A 76 0.05 -1.14 -0.76
CA SER A 76 -0.76 -0.78 -1.93
C SER A 76 -1.64 0.46 -1.72
N ILE A 77 -2.10 0.70 -0.50
CA ILE A 77 -2.91 1.89 -0.17
C ILE A 77 -2.07 3.17 -0.31
N THR A 78 -0.81 3.11 0.05
CA THR A 78 0.13 4.23 -0.16
C THR A 78 0.60 4.28 -1.61
N ASP A 79 0.94 3.14 -2.23
CA ASP A 79 1.40 3.04 -3.63
C ASP A 79 0.39 3.67 -4.59
N GLY A 80 -0.90 3.36 -4.43
CA GLY A 80 -2.00 3.89 -5.25
C GLY A 80 -2.40 5.34 -4.95
N TRP A 81 -1.75 6.00 -3.99
CA TRP A 81 -2.10 7.38 -3.63
C TRP A 81 -1.32 8.40 -4.45
N GLU A 82 -1.98 9.05 -5.41
CA GLU A 82 -1.37 10.13 -6.19
C GLU A 82 -1.21 11.41 -5.32
N LEU A 83 -0.11 11.47 -4.55
CA LEU A 83 0.10 12.53 -3.56
C LEU A 83 0.07 13.94 -4.16
N SER A 84 0.53 14.12 -5.40
CA SER A 84 0.55 15.42 -6.08
C SER A 84 -0.84 16.00 -6.28
N GLN A 85 -1.84 15.15 -6.49
CA GLN A 85 -3.23 15.54 -6.65
C GLN A 85 -3.84 16.04 -5.33
N TYR A 86 -3.50 15.40 -4.22
CA TYR A 86 -4.11 15.68 -2.90
C TYR A 86 -3.31 16.68 -2.07
N PHE A 87 -2.02 16.83 -2.35
CA PHE A 87 -1.11 17.74 -1.66
C PHE A 87 -0.36 18.62 -2.66
N PRO A 88 -1.06 19.46 -3.44
CA PRO A 88 -0.44 20.25 -4.49
C PRO A 88 0.67 21.15 -3.93
N ARG A 89 1.80 21.20 -4.63
CA ARG A 89 2.98 21.98 -4.27
C ARG A 89 3.70 21.56 -2.98
N GLN A 90 3.35 20.41 -2.40
CA GLN A 90 4.10 19.83 -1.28
C GLN A 90 5.18 18.88 -1.82
N PRO A 91 6.40 18.93 -1.27
CA PRO A 91 7.47 18.01 -1.66
C PRO A 91 7.30 16.66 -0.93
N TYR A 92 6.12 16.06 -1.10
CA TYR A 92 5.79 14.77 -0.52
C TYR A 92 6.21 13.65 -1.45
N VAL A 93 6.80 12.60 -0.87
CA VAL A 93 7.40 11.48 -1.59
C VAL A 93 6.63 10.22 -1.26
N ASN A 94 6.10 9.56 -2.29
CA ASN A 94 5.43 8.26 -2.14
C ASN A 94 6.48 7.13 -2.15
N ARG A 95 6.44 6.28 -1.12
CA ARG A 95 7.24 5.06 -0.96
C ARG A 95 6.34 3.89 -0.56
N GLY A 96 5.14 3.84 -1.17
CA GLY A 96 4.26 2.68 -1.10
C GLY A 96 4.74 1.57 -2.03
N ILE A 97 4.62 0.32 -1.61
CA ILE A 97 4.83 -0.85 -2.45
C ILE A 97 3.72 -1.84 -2.17
N SER A 98 2.97 -2.18 -3.21
CA SER A 98 1.80 -3.04 -3.11
C SER A 98 2.13 -4.41 -2.50
N GLY A 99 1.30 -4.89 -1.58
CA GLY A 99 1.44 -6.20 -0.94
C GLY A 99 2.47 -6.29 0.19
N GLN A 100 3.26 -5.24 0.44
CA GLN A 100 4.32 -5.27 1.44
C GLN A 100 3.82 -5.32 2.87
N THR A 101 4.59 -6.05 3.69
CA THR A 101 4.43 -6.21 5.13
C THR A 101 5.42 -5.35 5.89
N THR A 102 5.21 -5.19 7.20
CA THR A 102 6.08 -4.37 8.06
C THR A 102 7.54 -4.82 8.10
N PRO A 103 7.91 -6.12 8.06
CA PRO A 103 9.32 -6.53 7.97
C PRO A 103 10.01 -6.01 6.71
N GLN A 104 9.33 -6.05 5.54
CA GLN A 104 9.87 -5.53 4.29
C GLN A 104 10.07 -4.01 4.37
N MET A 105 9.08 -3.29 4.92
CA MET A 105 9.16 -1.84 5.15
C MET A 105 10.29 -1.47 6.10
N LEU A 106 10.54 -2.27 7.15
CA LEU A 106 11.65 -2.05 8.09
C LEU A 106 13.00 -2.17 7.38
N VAL A 107 13.19 -3.18 6.52
CA VAL A 107 14.45 -3.36 5.77
C VAL A 107 14.71 -2.17 4.85
N ARG A 108 13.69 -1.67 4.14
CA ARG A 108 13.83 -0.54 3.21
C ARG A 108 13.67 0.83 3.88
N PHE A 109 13.46 0.90 5.19
CA PHE A 109 13.28 2.16 5.90
C PHE A 109 14.48 3.10 5.77
N ARG A 110 15.70 2.56 5.71
CA ARG A 110 16.89 3.40 5.51
C ARG A 110 16.93 4.03 4.12
N PRO A 111 16.97 3.27 3.00
CA PRO A 111 17.08 3.87 1.67
C PRO A 111 15.86 4.74 1.32
N ASP A 112 14.66 4.27 1.61
CA ASP A 112 13.41 4.91 1.15
C ASP A 112 12.92 6.05 2.07
N VAL A 113 13.47 6.17 3.30
CA VAL A 113 13.06 7.21 4.25
C VAL A 113 14.25 7.98 4.78
N ILE A 114 15.18 7.33 5.49
CA ILE A 114 16.25 8.01 6.22
C ILE A 114 17.18 8.79 5.27
N ASP A 115 17.63 8.13 4.21
CA ASP A 115 18.59 8.69 3.25
C ASP A 115 17.99 9.83 2.41
N LEU A 116 16.66 9.91 2.35
CA LEU A 116 15.94 11.03 1.74
C LEU A 116 15.88 12.28 2.64
N GLN A 117 16.37 12.22 3.85
CA GLN A 117 16.44 13.33 4.81
C GLN A 117 15.13 14.11 4.98
N PRO A 118 13.96 13.46 5.17
CA PRO A 118 12.70 14.16 5.30
C PRO A 118 12.60 14.85 6.66
N GLN A 119 11.72 15.84 6.76
CA GLN A 119 11.33 16.43 8.05
C GLN A 119 10.35 15.52 8.80
N ALA A 120 9.49 14.82 8.06
CA ALA A 120 8.55 13.87 8.64
C ALA A 120 8.37 12.63 7.75
N ALA A 121 7.87 11.55 8.37
CA ALA A 121 7.39 10.36 7.67
C ALA A 121 6.01 9.97 8.16
N VAL A 122 5.17 9.45 7.26
CA VAL A 122 3.88 8.84 7.55
C VAL A 122 3.97 7.37 7.21
N ILE A 123 3.69 6.49 8.17
CA ILE A 123 3.65 5.04 7.94
C ILE A 123 2.20 4.57 7.98
N LEU A 124 1.77 3.89 6.92
CA LEU A 124 0.51 3.14 6.84
C LEU A 124 0.85 1.69 6.51
N ALA A 125 0.74 0.79 7.49
CA ALA A 125 1.19 -0.59 7.37
C ALA A 125 0.43 -1.53 8.31
N GLY A 126 0.42 -2.83 8.00
CA GLY A 126 -0.11 -3.88 8.86
C GLY A 126 -1.24 -4.70 8.26
N ILE A 127 -1.92 -4.22 7.20
CA ILE A 127 -3.01 -4.98 6.58
C ILE A 127 -2.50 -6.28 5.94
N ASN A 128 -1.34 -6.22 5.27
CA ASN A 128 -0.71 -7.39 4.65
C ASN A 128 -0.04 -8.32 5.65
N ASP A 129 0.36 -7.81 6.82
CA ASP A 129 0.80 -8.61 7.97
C ASP A 129 -0.34 -9.49 8.47
N LEU A 130 -1.56 -8.92 8.58
CA LEU A 130 -2.76 -9.65 8.97
C LEU A 130 -3.17 -10.71 7.95
N ALA A 131 -2.94 -10.46 6.66
CA ALA A 131 -3.16 -11.40 5.56
C ALA A 131 -2.08 -12.50 5.51
N GLY A 132 -0.92 -12.28 6.12
CA GLY A 132 0.20 -13.23 6.11
C GLY A 132 0.97 -13.28 4.80
N ASN A 133 1.04 -12.17 4.06
CA ASN A 133 1.68 -12.11 2.72
C ASN A 133 3.15 -12.59 2.72
N THR A 134 3.87 -12.43 3.81
CA THR A 134 5.25 -12.92 3.97
C THR A 134 5.37 -14.04 5.01
N GLY A 135 4.26 -14.71 5.28
CA GLY A 135 4.15 -15.76 6.28
C GLY A 135 3.36 -15.34 7.52
N PRO A 136 3.13 -16.27 8.46
CA PRO A 136 2.33 -15.99 9.65
C PRO A 136 2.94 -14.89 10.51
N MET A 137 2.14 -13.85 10.82
CA MET A 137 2.54 -12.77 11.70
C MET A 137 1.57 -12.56 12.85
N THR A 138 2.10 -12.29 14.03
CA THR A 138 1.32 -11.88 15.20
C THR A 138 1.19 -10.36 15.24
N LEU A 139 0.16 -9.86 15.95
CA LEU A 139 0.01 -8.41 16.18
C LEU A 139 1.23 -7.80 16.90
N GLN A 140 1.89 -8.60 17.76
CA GLN A 140 3.11 -8.17 18.45
C GLN A 140 4.27 -7.97 17.46
N MET A 141 4.48 -8.90 16.52
CA MET A 141 5.55 -8.77 15.51
C MET A 141 5.33 -7.53 14.63
N THR A 142 4.09 -7.24 14.24
CA THR A 142 3.75 -6.03 13.49
C THR A 142 4.05 -4.77 14.31
N GLU A 143 3.66 -4.75 15.59
CA GLU A 143 3.95 -3.64 16.51
C GLU A 143 5.47 -3.46 16.71
N ASP A 144 6.23 -4.53 16.88
CA ASP A 144 7.70 -4.48 17.06
C ASP A 144 8.42 -3.90 15.84
N ASN A 145 7.96 -4.23 14.63
CA ASN A 145 8.50 -3.64 13.40
C ASN A 145 8.18 -2.14 13.30
N LEU A 146 6.97 -1.72 13.64
CA LEU A 146 6.59 -0.32 13.70
C LEU A 146 7.39 0.44 14.77
N ALA A 147 7.61 -0.19 15.93
CA ALA A 147 8.45 0.36 17.01
C ALA A 147 9.89 0.55 16.55
N SER A 148 10.46 -0.43 15.86
CA SER A 148 11.82 -0.35 15.30
C SER A 148 11.97 0.81 14.30
N MET A 149 10.99 0.98 13.40
CA MET A 149 10.96 2.12 12.47
C MET A 149 10.81 3.45 13.22
N ALA A 150 10.04 3.49 14.31
CA ALA A 150 9.89 4.69 15.14
C ALA A 150 11.19 5.06 15.87
N GLU A 151 11.93 4.09 16.38
CA GLU A 151 13.24 4.30 17.00
C GLU A 151 14.25 4.82 15.98
N LEU A 152 14.30 4.24 14.78
CA LEU A 152 15.13 4.73 13.69
C LEU A 152 14.75 6.17 13.30
N ALA A 153 13.48 6.48 13.14
CA ALA A 153 13.01 7.85 12.85
C ALA A 153 13.47 8.84 13.92
N ARG A 154 13.34 8.49 15.21
CA ARG A 154 13.77 9.31 16.34
C ARG A 154 15.27 9.59 16.33
N ILE A 155 16.10 8.56 16.12
CA ILE A 155 17.56 8.70 16.05
C ILE A 155 17.98 9.66 14.93
N HIS A 156 17.26 9.61 13.80
CA HIS A 156 17.49 10.47 12.65
C HIS A 156 16.71 11.79 12.68
N SER A 157 16.08 12.13 13.81
CA SER A 157 15.30 13.36 14.00
C SER A 157 14.17 13.53 12.97
N ILE A 158 13.54 12.45 12.53
CA ILE A 158 12.40 12.45 11.62
C ILE A 158 11.13 12.45 12.46
N ALA A 159 10.26 13.47 12.27
CA ALA A 159 8.95 13.50 12.90
C ALA A 159 8.07 12.36 12.35
N LEU A 160 7.63 11.43 13.21
CA LEU A 160 6.91 10.25 12.75
C LEU A 160 5.41 10.35 13.05
N VAL A 161 4.62 10.01 12.04
CA VAL A 161 3.19 9.75 12.11
C VAL A 161 2.95 8.27 11.79
N ILE A 162 2.22 7.56 12.65
CA ILE A 162 1.79 6.19 12.37
C ILE A 162 0.28 6.20 12.18
N ALA A 163 -0.17 5.76 11.01
CA ALA A 163 -1.58 5.70 10.68
C ALA A 163 -2.22 4.39 11.15
N SER A 164 -3.51 4.45 11.43
CA SER A 164 -4.34 3.25 11.61
C SER A 164 -4.43 2.45 10.32
N VAL A 165 -4.44 1.14 10.42
CA VAL A 165 -4.89 0.24 9.35
C VAL A 165 -6.35 0.54 9.03
N LEU A 166 -6.70 0.60 7.74
CA LEU A 166 -8.06 0.93 7.29
C LEU A 166 -9.05 -0.20 7.60
N PRO A 167 -10.36 0.10 7.71
CA PRO A 167 -11.37 -0.94 7.72
C PRO A 167 -11.45 -1.64 6.36
N VAL A 168 -12.02 -2.83 6.34
CA VAL A 168 -12.30 -3.61 5.13
C VAL A 168 -13.79 -3.91 5.00
N SER A 169 -14.22 -4.38 3.82
CA SER A 169 -15.61 -4.79 3.58
C SER A 169 -15.69 -5.88 2.50
N ASP A 170 -16.83 -6.58 2.44
CA ASP A 170 -17.08 -7.73 1.58
C ASP A 170 -18.01 -7.43 0.39
N TYR A 171 -18.22 -6.16 0.05
CA TYR A 171 -19.09 -5.78 -1.07
C TYR A 171 -18.41 -5.93 -2.44
N GLY A 172 -17.09 -6.07 -2.48
CA GLY A 172 -16.33 -6.38 -3.70
C GLY A 172 -16.44 -7.85 -4.13
N PRO A 173 -15.80 -8.22 -5.24
CA PRO A 173 -15.80 -9.60 -5.73
C PRO A 173 -15.09 -10.56 -4.77
N GLU A 174 -14.11 -10.07 -4.02
CA GLU A 174 -13.38 -10.82 -3.01
C GLU A 174 -13.91 -10.51 -1.61
N LYS A 175 -13.96 -11.54 -0.76
CA LYS A 175 -14.33 -11.40 0.65
C LYS A 175 -13.13 -10.97 1.47
N GLN A 176 -12.94 -9.68 1.63
CA GLN A 176 -11.78 -9.10 2.31
C GLN A 176 -11.68 -9.52 3.79
N THR A 177 -12.82 -9.71 4.45
CA THR A 177 -12.85 -10.11 5.87
C THR A 177 -12.29 -11.50 6.14
N VAL A 178 -12.17 -12.35 5.12
CA VAL A 178 -11.57 -13.69 5.23
C VAL A 178 -10.06 -13.60 5.50
N GLN A 179 -9.37 -12.72 4.78
CA GLN A 179 -7.92 -12.52 4.92
C GLN A 179 -7.58 -11.42 5.93
N HIS A 180 -8.43 -10.39 6.04
CA HIS A 180 -8.23 -9.21 6.85
C HIS A 180 -9.30 -9.13 7.94
N SER A 181 -9.15 -9.89 9.01
CA SER A 181 -10.14 -9.93 10.10
C SER A 181 -10.39 -8.53 10.68
N PRO A 182 -11.65 -8.00 10.63
CA PRO A 182 -11.99 -6.71 11.24
C PRO A 182 -11.64 -6.62 12.72
N GLU A 183 -11.74 -7.73 13.44
CA GLU A 183 -11.37 -7.80 14.86
C GLU A 183 -9.86 -7.62 15.06
N LYS A 184 -9.02 -8.30 14.25
CA LYS A 184 -7.56 -8.13 14.30
C LYS A 184 -7.14 -6.73 13.89
N ILE A 185 -7.82 -6.10 12.91
CA ILE A 185 -7.59 -4.70 12.52
C ILE A 185 -7.84 -3.78 13.73
N ARG A 186 -8.96 -3.92 14.43
CA ARG A 186 -9.27 -3.12 15.62
C ARG A 186 -8.23 -3.31 16.74
N GLN A 187 -7.83 -4.55 16.98
CA GLN A 187 -6.81 -4.88 17.98
C GLN A 187 -5.46 -4.25 17.62
N LEU A 188 -5.02 -4.35 16.36
CA LEU A 188 -3.77 -3.75 15.88
C LEU A 188 -3.84 -2.22 16.01
N ASN A 189 -4.92 -1.58 15.57
CA ASN A 189 -5.11 -0.14 15.69
C ASN A 189 -5.08 0.34 17.15
N THR A 190 -5.66 -0.45 18.07
CA THR A 190 -5.59 -0.15 19.51
C THR A 190 -4.15 -0.19 20.01
N ARG A 191 -3.35 -1.18 19.61
CA ARG A 191 -1.93 -1.30 19.97
C ARG A 191 -1.12 -0.13 19.41
N ILE A 192 -1.29 0.20 18.13
CA ILE A 192 -0.62 1.33 17.47
C ILE A 192 -0.95 2.65 18.20
N ALA A 193 -2.23 2.90 18.52
CA ALA A 193 -2.65 4.09 19.24
C ALA A 193 -2.04 4.16 20.65
N GLN A 194 -1.96 3.04 21.36
CA GLN A 194 -1.33 2.94 22.69
C GLN A 194 0.17 3.19 22.60
N TYR A 195 0.85 2.59 21.62
CA TYR A 195 2.27 2.81 21.36
C TYR A 195 2.57 4.28 21.07
N CYS A 196 1.82 4.89 20.14
CA CYS A 196 1.99 6.32 19.80
C CYS A 196 1.81 7.23 21.03
N ARG A 197 0.77 6.98 21.83
CA ARG A 197 0.52 7.75 23.06
C ARG A 197 1.66 7.61 24.07
N LYS A 198 2.14 6.39 24.30
CA LYS A 198 3.23 6.08 25.24
C LYS A 198 4.53 6.76 24.85
N HIS A 199 4.83 6.83 23.54
CA HIS A 199 6.08 7.35 23.02
C HIS A 199 6.01 8.79 22.48
N GLY A 200 4.86 9.48 22.65
CA GLY A 200 4.68 10.87 22.21
C GLY A 200 4.62 11.04 20.69
N LEU A 201 4.32 9.98 19.93
CA LEU A 201 4.14 10.02 18.49
C LEU A 201 2.73 10.48 18.11
N ILE A 202 2.54 10.85 16.85
CA ILE A 202 1.22 11.15 16.29
C ILE A 202 0.58 9.86 15.77
N TYR A 203 -0.55 9.50 16.33
CA TYR A 203 -1.46 8.50 15.77
C TYR A 203 -2.41 9.17 14.78
N LEU A 204 -2.44 8.70 13.54
CA LEU A 204 -3.31 9.21 12.49
C LEU A 204 -4.48 8.25 12.30
N ASP A 205 -5.65 8.64 12.77
CA ASP A 205 -6.85 7.82 12.71
C ASP A 205 -7.58 7.98 11.37
N TYR A 206 -7.23 7.16 10.38
CA TYR A 206 -8.03 7.00 9.17
C TYR A 206 -9.22 6.07 9.40
N TYR A 207 -9.04 5.05 10.28
CA TYR A 207 -9.99 3.96 10.48
C TYR A 207 -11.38 4.48 10.81
N SER A 208 -11.51 5.31 11.84
CA SER A 208 -12.81 5.80 12.31
C SER A 208 -13.53 6.70 11.29
N HIS A 209 -12.79 7.37 10.40
CA HIS A 209 -13.35 8.27 9.39
C HIS A 209 -13.86 7.54 8.12
N LEU A 210 -13.49 6.27 7.96
CA LEU A 210 -13.87 5.46 6.82
C LEU A 210 -14.92 4.38 7.14
N LEU A 211 -15.32 4.26 8.42
CA LEU A 211 -16.30 3.28 8.86
C LEU A 211 -17.74 3.64 8.45
N ASP A 212 -18.49 2.61 8.11
CA ASP A 212 -19.95 2.65 8.07
C ASP A 212 -20.56 2.39 9.47
N LYS A 213 -21.89 2.38 9.55
CA LYS A 213 -22.63 2.09 10.78
C LYS A 213 -22.49 0.63 11.29
N HIS A 214 -21.94 -0.27 10.47
CA HIS A 214 -21.69 -1.68 10.80
C HIS A 214 -20.24 -1.95 11.18
N GLY A 215 -19.37 -0.91 11.18
CA GLY A 215 -17.96 -1.05 11.50
C GLY A 215 -17.12 -1.60 10.33
N MET A 216 -17.61 -1.45 9.10
CA MET A 216 -16.96 -1.88 7.86
C MET A 216 -16.55 -0.67 7.03
N LEU A 217 -15.68 -0.88 6.02
CA LEU A 217 -15.32 0.17 5.08
C LEU A 217 -16.57 0.60 4.28
N ARG A 218 -16.80 1.90 4.21
CA ARG A 218 -17.93 2.48 3.48
C ARG A 218 -17.78 2.26 1.97
N ALA A 219 -18.88 1.82 1.33
CA ALA A 219 -18.87 1.46 -0.09
C ALA A 219 -18.53 2.63 -1.03
N GLU A 220 -18.86 3.87 -0.65
CA GLU A 220 -18.49 5.04 -1.43
C GLU A 220 -16.98 5.35 -1.44
N PHE A 221 -16.20 4.77 -0.52
CA PHE A 221 -14.77 5.05 -0.38
C PHE A 221 -13.84 4.00 -0.99
N SER A 222 -14.40 2.89 -1.49
CA SER A 222 -13.62 1.81 -2.11
C SER A 222 -14.45 1.08 -3.16
N GLY A 223 -13.82 0.53 -4.19
CA GLY A 223 -14.47 -0.30 -5.19
C GLY A 223 -14.40 -1.80 -4.90
N ASP A 224 -13.40 -2.22 -4.13
CA ASP A 224 -13.10 -3.64 -3.86
C ASP A 224 -13.23 -4.05 -2.38
N GLY A 225 -13.50 -3.09 -1.50
CA GLY A 225 -13.63 -3.32 -0.06
C GLY A 225 -12.32 -3.28 0.71
N LEU A 226 -11.21 -2.90 0.07
CA LEU A 226 -9.87 -2.80 0.67
C LEU A 226 -9.17 -1.48 0.30
N HIS A 227 -9.05 -1.19 -1.00
CA HIS A 227 -8.29 -0.06 -1.49
C HIS A 227 -9.16 1.20 -1.61
N PRO A 228 -8.74 2.35 -1.04
CA PRO A 228 -9.46 3.60 -1.20
C PRO A 228 -9.54 4.03 -2.67
N ASN A 229 -10.71 4.47 -3.09
CA ASN A 229 -10.89 5.20 -4.34
C ASN A 229 -10.63 6.71 -4.13
N ALA A 230 -10.86 7.53 -5.17
CA ALA A 230 -10.66 8.98 -5.09
C ALA A 230 -11.45 9.65 -3.95
N ALA A 231 -12.66 9.15 -3.62
CA ALA A 231 -13.45 9.67 -2.49
C ALA A 231 -12.83 9.29 -1.14
N GLY A 232 -12.30 8.07 -1.00
CA GLY A 232 -11.58 7.62 0.18
C GLY A 232 -10.32 8.44 0.43
N TYR A 233 -9.47 8.64 -0.57
CA TYR A 233 -8.28 9.49 -0.44
C TYR A 233 -8.63 10.95 -0.14
N LYS A 234 -9.75 11.46 -0.65
CA LYS A 234 -10.24 12.81 -0.32
C LYS A 234 -10.58 12.99 1.15
N ILE A 235 -11.02 11.92 1.83
CA ILE A 235 -11.21 11.92 3.30
C ILE A 235 -9.86 11.82 4.01
N MET A 236 -8.94 10.96 3.53
CA MET A 236 -7.66 10.72 4.18
C MET A 236 -6.70 11.91 4.11
N ALA A 237 -6.69 12.66 3.02
CA ALA A 237 -5.71 13.72 2.77
C ALA A 237 -5.71 14.85 3.83
N PRO A 238 -6.84 15.46 4.23
CA PRO A 238 -6.86 16.50 5.27
C PRO A 238 -6.45 15.97 6.65
N LEU A 239 -6.75 14.70 6.94
CA LEU A 239 -6.33 14.03 8.18
C LEU A 239 -4.80 13.88 8.22
N ALA A 240 -4.20 13.40 7.11
CA ALA A 240 -2.76 13.31 6.97
C ALA A 240 -2.09 14.68 7.12
N GLN A 241 -2.60 15.71 6.45
CA GLN A 241 -2.05 17.06 6.51
C GLN A 241 -2.06 17.61 7.94
N THR A 242 -3.13 17.35 8.69
CA THR A 242 -3.24 17.75 10.10
C THR A 242 -2.25 17.02 10.97
N ALA A 243 -2.13 15.70 10.82
CA ALA A 243 -1.20 14.87 11.58
C ALA A 243 0.27 15.24 11.29
N ILE A 244 0.62 15.49 10.03
CA ILE A 244 1.97 15.93 9.62
C ILE A 244 2.32 17.27 10.29
N ARG A 245 1.41 18.25 10.28
CA ARG A 245 1.64 19.54 10.96
C ARG A 245 1.88 19.34 12.46
N ALA A 246 1.03 18.57 13.12
CA ALA A 246 1.18 18.26 14.53
C ALA A 246 2.50 17.54 14.87
N ALA A 247 2.98 16.67 13.98
CA ALA A 247 4.27 15.99 14.14
C ALA A 247 5.44 16.97 13.99
N LEU A 248 5.40 17.85 12.98
CA LEU A 248 6.43 18.85 12.75
C LEU A 248 6.53 19.89 13.88
N ASP A 249 5.41 20.24 14.52
CA ASP A 249 5.41 21.18 15.63
C ASP A 249 6.03 20.61 16.92
N ARG A 250 6.10 19.28 17.06
CA ARG A 250 6.73 18.62 18.23
C ARG A 250 8.26 18.53 18.14
N VAL A 251 8.85 18.68 16.97
CA VAL A 251 10.31 18.59 16.76
C VAL A 251 10.98 19.94 16.53
N ARG A 252 10.21 21.03 16.60
CA ARG A 252 10.70 22.41 16.66
C ARG A 252 11.02 22.81 18.10
#